data_df2e5807b8d1feb7a0f1def8534e552b
#
_entry.id   df2e5807b8d1feb7a0f1def8534e552b
#
_cell.length_a   1.000
_cell.length_b   1.000
_cell.length_c   1.000
_cell.angle_alpha   90.00
_cell.angle_beta   90.00
_cell.angle_gamma   90.00
#
_symmetry.space_group_name_H-M   'P 1'
#
loop_
_entity.id
_entity.type
_entity.pdbx_description
1 polymer ?
#
loop_
_entity_poly.entity_id
_entity_poly.type
_entity_poly.pdbx_seq_one_letter_code
_entity_poly.pdbx_strand_id
1 'polypeptide(L)'
;MTQDPGVFPPPSDFPEYNPDDMSGAAVFTKRPDLQGDRSPGLIDLRRYMFQLGMSGFQTFVGAPIALTPADLTAAGVEVAMIGAGLDFSYGMRGSAFGPQMVRNGEIYLPPGYGTPNQHTRVDPITELVLADYGDAPVNNQSIYASIEPIRALVREVAETGAIPFIVGGDHSLMYPNVAAMADVYGQGNVGVIHFDAHYDATDAGLGLNLTHGAPVRRLIEQGHASGHNFIQVGTRGWAPNDADLGWMRDHGFRYHNMPQVDKFGWDWVMERSIEEAADGTEYLYISIDMDVFDPAFAPGTGSPEPNGLTPREMFPILRRLGAEKNVVGVELVELNPLVDSTRATAIVANRVIREILTGIAMRKKGITDPYYFAPEAIDGGQGQDWPPPQ
;
A
#
# COMPACT_ATOMS: atom_id res chain seq x y z
N MET A 1 20.12 27.28 -25.04
CA MET A 1 20.13 25.83 -24.80
C MET A 1 18.87 25.54 -23.99
N THR A 2 17.84 25.08 -24.66
CA THR A 2 16.61 24.65 -24.03
C THR A 2 16.93 23.30 -23.41
N GLN A 3 17.00 23.24 -22.07
CA GLN A 3 17.01 21.94 -21.36
C GLN A 3 15.70 21.23 -21.72
N ASP A 4 15.83 19.99 -22.15
CA ASP A 4 14.71 19.11 -22.39
C ASP A 4 13.94 18.94 -21.06
N PRO A 5 12.66 19.36 -20.99
CA PRO A 5 11.91 19.30 -19.72
C PRO A 5 11.50 17.89 -19.30
N GLY A 6 11.96 16.85 -20.00
CA GLY A 6 11.51 15.47 -19.81
C GLY A 6 12.49 14.50 -19.17
N VAL A 7 13.70 14.94 -18.78
CA VAL A 7 14.67 14.02 -18.18
C VAL A 7 14.73 14.23 -16.68
N PHE A 8 14.28 13.21 -15.92
CA PHE A 8 14.63 13.08 -14.52
C PHE A 8 16.16 13.10 -14.42
N PRO A 9 16.74 13.90 -13.54
CA PRO A 9 18.13 13.68 -13.22
C PRO A 9 18.26 12.25 -12.69
N PRO A 10 19.25 11.48 -13.16
CA PRO A 10 19.50 10.17 -12.58
C PRO A 10 19.73 10.28 -11.07
N PRO A 11 19.46 9.24 -10.28
CA PRO A 11 19.70 9.24 -8.82
C PRO A 11 21.09 9.70 -8.40
N SER A 12 22.08 9.55 -9.27
CA SER A 12 23.46 10.05 -9.07
C SER A 12 23.59 11.58 -9.04
N ASP A 13 22.58 12.33 -9.45
CA ASP A 13 22.62 13.80 -9.48
C ASP A 13 21.97 14.42 -8.23
N PHE A 14 21.49 13.59 -7.28
CA PHE A 14 21.17 14.08 -5.95
C PHE A 14 22.48 14.39 -5.22
N PRO A 15 22.56 15.51 -4.50
CA PRO A 15 23.77 15.86 -3.77
C PRO A 15 24.16 14.70 -2.84
N GLU A 16 25.43 14.27 -2.89
CA GLU A 16 25.95 13.31 -1.94
C GLU A 16 25.60 13.77 -0.53
N TYR A 17 25.11 12.85 0.28
CA TYR A 17 24.84 13.12 1.67
C TYR A 17 26.10 13.64 2.35
N ASN A 18 26.06 14.89 2.79
CA ASN A 18 27.07 15.50 3.62
C ASN A 18 26.53 15.64 5.06
N PRO A 19 27.06 14.88 6.03
CA PRO A 19 26.60 14.95 7.42
C PRO A 19 26.77 16.33 8.06
N ASP A 20 27.67 17.17 7.53
CA ASP A 20 27.89 18.53 8.01
C ASP A 20 26.98 19.56 7.33
N ASP A 21 26.25 19.16 6.30
CA ASP A 21 25.29 20.01 5.61
C ASP A 21 23.90 19.91 6.24
N MET A 22 23.61 20.83 7.16
CA MET A 22 22.31 20.94 7.81
C MET A 22 21.20 21.48 6.89
N SER A 23 21.48 21.73 5.61
CA SER A 23 20.54 22.40 4.68
C SER A 23 19.49 21.45 4.08
N GLY A 24 19.58 20.14 4.26
CA GLY A 24 18.58 19.23 3.69
C GLY A 24 18.84 17.75 3.89
N ALA A 25 19.89 17.21 3.28
CA ALA A 25 20.15 15.77 3.29
C ALA A 25 20.50 15.23 4.71
N ALA A 26 21.12 16.05 5.55
CA ALA A 26 21.51 15.65 6.91
C ALA A 26 20.30 15.27 7.80
N VAL A 27 19.13 15.90 7.59
CA VAL A 27 17.93 15.60 8.38
C VAL A 27 17.35 14.20 8.11
N PHE A 28 17.73 13.57 7.00
CA PHE A 28 17.26 12.24 6.62
C PHE A 28 18.24 11.12 7.01
N THR A 29 19.33 11.46 7.70
CA THR A 29 20.26 10.44 8.17
C THR A 29 19.70 9.71 9.36
N LYS A 30 19.73 8.40 9.29
CA LYS A 30 19.42 7.57 10.44
C LYS A 30 20.42 7.87 11.57
N ARG A 31 19.91 7.98 12.77
CA ARG A 31 20.74 8.08 13.95
C ARG A 31 21.62 6.83 14.07
N PRO A 32 22.95 6.98 14.19
CA PRO A 32 23.86 5.84 14.27
C PRO A 32 23.71 5.04 15.58
N ASP A 33 23.07 5.65 16.59
CA ASP A 33 22.86 5.09 17.92
C ASP A 33 21.51 4.40 18.12
N LEU A 34 20.72 4.21 17.05
CA LEU A 34 19.37 3.59 17.15
C LEU A 34 19.40 2.20 17.76
N GLN A 35 20.44 1.41 17.49
CA GLN A 35 20.60 0.10 18.12
C GLN A 35 21.12 0.23 19.56
N GLY A 36 22.05 1.15 19.82
CA GLY A 36 22.71 1.31 21.11
C GLY A 36 23.31 -0.02 21.59
N ASP A 37 23.23 -0.28 22.89
CA ASP A 37 23.64 -1.53 23.51
C ASP A 37 22.51 -2.59 23.56
N ARG A 38 21.38 -2.31 22.93
CA ARG A 38 20.23 -3.21 22.91
C ARG A 38 20.48 -4.40 21.96
N SER A 39 20.13 -5.60 22.38
CA SER A 39 20.08 -6.74 21.47
C SER A 39 19.01 -6.51 20.40
N PRO A 40 19.26 -6.87 19.13
CA PRO A 40 18.24 -6.77 18.08
C PRO A 40 16.97 -7.55 18.42
N GLY A 41 15.81 -6.98 18.07
CA GLY A 41 14.49 -7.57 18.28
C GLY A 41 13.40 -6.52 18.38
N LEU A 42 12.14 -6.98 18.39
CA LEU A 42 10.99 -6.09 18.48
C LEU A 42 10.81 -5.49 19.87
N ILE A 43 10.30 -4.26 19.90
CA ILE A 43 9.99 -3.53 21.12
C ILE A 43 8.46 -3.41 21.24
N ASP A 44 7.88 -4.12 22.18
CA ASP A 44 6.45 -3.98 22.51
C ASP A 44 6.24 -2.74 23.39
N LEU A 45 5.44 -1.80 22.93
CA LEU A 45 5.14 -0.55 23.65
C LEU A 45 3.97 -0.67 24.62
N ARG A 46 3.31 -1.82 24.69
CA ARG A 46 2.17 -2.04 25.57
C ARG A 46 2.65 -2.25 27.01
N ARG A 47 2.09 -1.47 27.93
CA ARG A 47 2.33 -1.65 29.39
C ARG A 47 1.40 -2.65 30.05
N TYR A 48 0.25 -2.90 29.42
CA TYR A 48 -0.80 -3.74 30.00
C TYR A 48 -1.23 -4.79 28.96
N MET A 49 -1.64 -5.96 29.43
CA MET A 49 -2.11 -7.06 28.57
C MET A 49 -3.32 -6.66 27.72
N PHE A 50 -4.16 -5.79 28.26
CA PHE A 50 -5.29 -5.22 27.54
C PHE A 50 -5.18 -3.69 27.51
N GLN A 51 -5.27 -3.13 26.32
CA GLN A 51 -5.22 -1.70 26.10
C GLN A 51 -6.23 -1.32 25.00
N LEU A 52 -7.06 -0.33 25.28
CA LEU A 52 -8.00 0.17 24.27
C LEU A 52 -7.27 0.91 23.16
N GLY A 53 -7.80 0.85 21.93
CA GLY A 53 -7.22 1.46 20.75
C GLY A 53 -7.06 2.99 20.80
N MET A 54 -7.64 3.65 21.81
CA MET A 54 -7.51 5.10 22.02
C MET A 54 -6.51 5.46 23.14
N SER A 55 -5.78 4.51 23.66
CA SER A 55 -4.85 4.71 24.79
C SER A 55 -3.46 4.17 24.50
N GLY A 56 -2.43 4.71 25.17
CA GLY A 56 -1.04 4.30 25.01
C GLY A 56 -0.39 4.83 23.74
N PHE A 57 0.70 4.18 23.32
CA PHE A 57 1.39 4.49 22.06
C PHE A 57 0.72 3.71 20.94
N GLN A 58 0.24 4.42 19.92
CA GLN A 58 -0.44 3.80 18.80
C GLN A 58 0.56 3.42 17.71
N THR A 59 0.45 2.18 17.27
CA THR A 59 1.21 1.61 16.14
C THR A 59 0.24 1.02 15.12
N PHE A 60 0.71 0.75 13.90
CA PHE A 60 -0.12 0.08 12.91
C PHE A 60 -0.59 -1.29 13.43
N VAL A 61 -1.87 -1.50 13.42
CA VAL A 61 -2.56 -2.71 13.93
C VAL A 61 -2.12 -3.17 15.33
N GLY A 62 -1.50 -2.28 16.10
CA GLY A 62 -0.94 -2.58 17.42
C GLY A 62 0.33 -3.45 17.39
N ALA A 63 1.02 -3.50 16.26
CA ALA A 63 2.27 -4.25 16.12
C ALA A 63 3.37 -3.63 17.00
N PRO A 64 4.32 -4.42 17.51
CA PRO A 64 5.53 -3.91 18.14
C PRO A 64 6.37 -3.14 17.14
N ILE A 65 7.26 -2.26 17.63
CA ILE A 65 8.14 -1.47 16.77
C ILE A 65 9.47 -2.17 16.49
N ALA A 66 10.03 -1.90 15.31
CA ALA A 66 11.41 -2.19 14.94
C ALA A 66 12.10 -0.89 14.53
N LEU A 67 13.38 -0.75 14.82
CA LEU A 67 14.15 0.47 14.55
C LEU A 67 15.24 0.25 13.49
N THR A 68 15.64 -0.98 13.28
CA THR A 68 16.76 -1.34 12.40
C THR A 68 16.45 -2.63 11.61
N PRO A 69 17.12 -2.86 10.46
CA PRO A 69 17.00 -4.13 9.74
C PRO A 69 17.39 -5.34 10.59
N ALA A 70 18.33 -5.15 11.53
CA ALA A 70 18.72 -6.21 12.46
C ALA A 70 17.56 -6.63 13.38
N ASP A 71 16.68 -5.70 13.76
CA ASP A 71 15.48 -6.01 14.55
C ASP A 71 14.50 -6.86 13.74
N LEU A 72 14.29 -6.51 12.47
CA LEU A 72 13.41 -7.25 11.57
C LEU A 72 13.90 -8.70 11.38
N THR A 73 15.19 -8.83 11.09
CA THR A 73 15.82 -10.13 10.86
C THR A 73 15.83 -10.99 12.13
N ALA A 74 16.21 -10.42 13.28
CA ALA A 74 16.29 -11.15 14.55
C ALA A 74 14.94 -11.67 15.02
N ALA A 75 13.87 -10.93 14.72
CA ALA A 75 12.51 -11.33 15.08
C ALA A 75 11.82 -12.19 14.00
N GLY A 76 12.40 -12.31 12.80
CA GLY A 76 11.77 -13.00 11.67
C GLY A 76 10.50 -12.28 11.20
N VAL A 77 10.54 -10.95 11.10
CA VAL A 77 9.40 -10.15 10.68
C VAL A 77 8.99 -10.51 9.25
N GLU A 78 7.71 -10.76 9.06
CA GLU A 78 7.13 -11.14 7.76
C GLU A 78 6.52 -9.95 7.03
N VAL A 79 5.94 -8.99 7.78
CA VAL A 79 5.42 -7.74 7.23
C VAL A 79 5.86 -6.59 8.12
N ALA A 80 6.54 -5.61 7.54
CA ALA A 80 6.95 -4.38 8.20
C ALA A 80 6.15 -3.20 7.67
N MET A 81 5.39 -2.54 8.53
CA MET A 81 4.55 -1.40 8.18
C MET A 81 5.36 -0.10 8.30
N ILE A 82 5.28 0.73 7.27
CA ILE A 82 6.03 1.99 7.16
C ILE A 82 5.04 3.12 6.93
N GLY A 83 5.08 4.19 7.72
CA GLY A 83 4.38 5.41 7.40
C GLY A 83 5.18 6.26 6.40
N ALA A 84 4.50 6.94 5.47
CA ALA A 84 5.15 7.85 4.52
C ALA A 84 4.25 9.06 4.25
N GLY A 85 4.37 10.10 5.07
CA GLY A 85 3.50 11.29 5.04
C GLY A 85 3.88 12.29 3.96
N LEU A 86 4.02 11.87 2.70
CA LEU A 86 4.26 12.74 1.55
C LEU A 86 2.95 13.42 1.12
N ASP A 87 2.98 14.72 0.80
CA ASP A 87 1.79 15.47 0.41
C ASP A 87 2.11 16.56 -0.62
N PHE A 88 2.07 16.17 -1.88
CA PHE A 88 2.22 17.04 -3.06
C PHE A 88 0.97 17.04 -3.96
N SER A 89 -0.11 16.42 -3.49
CA SER A 89 -1.37 16.42 -4.23
C SER A 89 -1.80 17.84 -4.61
N TYR A 90 -2.26 18.03 -5.83
CA TYR A 90 -2.96 19.24 -6.26
C TYR A 90 -4.48 19.15 -6.02
N GLY A 91 -4.95 18.05 -5.41
CA GLY A 91 -6.27 17.93 -4.82
C GLY A 91 -6.36 18.59 -3.43
N MET A 92 -7.18 18.03 -2.57
CA MET A 92 -7.30 18.50 -1.18
C MET A 92 -6.09 18.00 -0.36
N ARG A 93 -5.28 18.92 0.14
CA ARG A 93 -4.11 18.61 0.98
C ARG A 93 -4.51 18.04 2.34
N GLY A 94 -3.64 17.22 2.91
CA GLY A 94 -3.81 16.61 4.23
C GLY A 94 -3.31 15.17 4.30
N SER A 95 -2.89 14.58 3.18
CA SER A 95 -2.41 13.20 3.10
C SER A 95 -1.13 12.96 3.91
N ALA A 96 -0.36 14.01 4.23
CA ALA A 96 0.76 13.93 5.15
C ALA A 96 0.38 13.32 6.52
N PHE A 97 -0.87 13.44 6.94
CA PHE A 97 -1.38 12.92 8.22
C PHE A 97 -2.01 11.51 8.10
N GLY A 98 -2.01 10.91 6.90
CA GLY A 98 -2.56 9.59 6.64
C GLY A 98 -1.99 8.49 7.54
N PRO A 99 -0.67 8.33 7.68
CA PRO A 99 -0.08 7.33 8.55
C PRO A 99 -0.54 7.44 10.01
N GLN A 100 -0.60 8.67 10.53
CA GLN A 100 -1.07 8.91 11.88
C GLN A 100 -2.57 8.59 12.03
N MET A 101 -3.37 8.91 11.02
CA MET A 101 -4.79 8.58 10.98
C MET A 101 -5.01 7.07 11.11
N VAL A 102 -4.25 6.26 10.37
CA VAL A 102 -4.37 4.80 10.39
C VAL A 102 -3.93 4.22 11.73
N ARG A 103 -2.81 4.66 12.29
CA ARG A 103 -2.35 4.23 13.62
C ARG A 103 -3.39 4.51 14.71
N ASN A 104 -4.09 5.64 14.62
CA ASN A 104 -5.11 6.06 15.58
C ASN A 104 -6.54 5.64 15.18
N GLY A 105 -6.71 4.99 14.04
CA GLY A 105 -8.03 4.69 13.48
C GLY A 105 -8.70 3.44 14.03
N GLU A 106 -7.94 2.51 14.60
CA GLU A 106 -8.48 1.28 15.14
C GLU A 106 -9.00 1.48 16.55
N ILE A 107 -10.31 1.61 16.68
CA ILE A 107 -10.98 1.90 17.97
C ILE A 107 -11.77 0.72 18.55
N TYR A 108 -12.08 -0.29 17.72
CA TYR A 108 -12.92 -1.42 18.13
C TYR A 108 -12.12 -2.66 18.51
N LEU A 109 -10.98 -2.86 17.88
CA LEU A 109 -10.11 -4.00 18.15
C LEU A 109 -8.91 -3.51 18.95
N PRO A 110 -8.71 -4.00 20.17
CA PRO A 110 -7.54 -3.61 20.95
C PRO A 110 -6.26 -3.89 20.16
N PRO A 111 -5.30 -2.95 20.14
CA PRO A 111 -4.02 -3.14 19.48
C PRO A 111 -3.33 -4.43 19.94
N GLY A 112 -2.87 -5.22 19.01
CA GLY A 112 -2.19 -6.49 19.27
C GLY A 112 -3.09 -7.58 19.88
N TYR A 113 -4.40 -7.36 19.95
CA TYR A 113 -5.36 -8.38 20.36
C TYR A 113 -5.87 -9.11 19.12
N GLY A 114 -5.52 -10.38 19.03
CA GLY A 114 -5.92 -11.22 17.92
C GLY A 114 -7.42 -11.44 17.89
N THR A 115 -8.01 -11.14 16.74
CA THR A 115 -9.40 -11.49 16.45
C THR A 115 -9.46 -12.07 15.04
N PRO A 116 -9.82 -13.35 14.91
CA PRO A 116 -9.85 -13.99 13.60
C PRO A 116 -10.92 -13.37 12.70
N ASN A 117 -10.62 -13.32 11.44
CA ASN A 117 -11.61 -12.97 10.41
C ASN A 117 -12.83 -13.91 10.56
N GLN A 118 -14.02 -13.36 10.47
CA GLN A 118 -15.25 -14.07 10.86
C GLN A 118 -15.46 -15.38 10.08
N HIS A 119 -15.20 -15.38 8.77
CA HIS A 119 -15.50 -16.54 7.94
C HIS A 119 -14.28 -17.42 7.63
N THR A 120 -13.08 -16.87 7.59
CA THR A 120 -11.86 -17.67 7.38
C THR A 120 -11.29 -18.25 8.66
N ARG A 121 -11.66 -17.69 9.82
CA ARG A 121 -11.11 -18.00 11.15
C ARG A 121 -9.59 -17.84 11.25
N VAL A 122 -8.98 -17.14 10.31
CA VAL A 122 -7.56 -16.77 10.32
C VAL A 122 -7.41 -15.41 10.99
N ASP A 123 -6.49 -15.32 11.92
CA ASP A 123 -6.13 -14.10 12.62
C ASP A 123 -4.73 -13.64 12.18
N PRO A 124 -4.62 -12.60 11.35
CA PRO A 124 -3.32 -12.17 10.84
C PRO A 124 -2.36 -11.68 11.93
N ILE A 125 -2.90 -11.17 13.06
CA ILE A 125 -2.06 -10.60 14.12
C ILE A 125 -1.33 -11.69 14.91
N THR A 126 -1.92 -12.88 15.01
CA THR A 126 -1.31 -14.02 15.70
C THR A 126 -0.55 -14.96 14.77
N GLU A 127 -0.92 -14.98 13.48
CA GLU A 127 -0.30 -15.86 12.48
C GLU A 127 0.95 -15.27 11.83
N LEU A 128 1.07 -13.94 11.82
CA LEU A 128 2.20 -13.24 11.20
C LEU A 128 3.06 -12.52 12.25
N VAL A 129 4.35 -12.45 12.01
CA VAL A 129 5.25 -11.58 12.76
C VAL A 129 5.24 -10.21 12.10
N LEU A 130 4.56 -9.26 12.75
CA LEU A 130 4.35 -7.90 12.25
C LEU A 130 5.24 -6.90 13.00
N ALA A 131 5.67 -5.84 12.33
CA ALA A 131 6.34 -4.71 12.96
C ALA A 131 5.84 -3.37 12.41
N ASP A 132 5.74 -2.35 13.25
CA ASP A 132 5.71 -0.93 12.82
C ASP A 132 7.17 -0.45 12.73
N TYR A 133 7.62 -0.12 11.53
CA TYR A 133 8.99 0.29 11.25
C TYR A 133 9.19 1.82 11.31
N GLY A 134 8.19 2.52 11.83
CA GLY A 134 8.19 3.99 11.91
C GLY A 134 7.80 4.65 10.59
N ASP A 135 8.29 5.87 10.40
CA ASP A 135 7.95 6.67 9.23
C ASP A 135 9.17 6.91 8.33
N ALA A 136 8.95 6.89 7.02
CA ALA A 136 9.93 7.28 6.04
C ALA A 136 10.26 8.77 6.16
N PRO A 137 11.52 9.17 5.95
CA PRO A 137 11.88 10.57 5.92
C PRO A 137 11.30 11.22 4.66
N VAL A 138 10.45 12.23 4.85
CA VAL A 138 9.82 12.98 3.76
C VAL A 138 10.12 14.46 3.85
N ASN A 139 10.27 15.11 2.71
CA ASN A 139 10.39 16.56 2.62
C ASN A 139 9.19 17.11 1.85
N ASN A 140 8.17 17.58 2.57
CA ASN A 140 6.95 18.15 1.96
C ASN A 140 7.16 19.53 1.30
N GLN A 141 8.40 19.92 1.03
CA GLN A 141 8.76 21.08 0.19
C GLN A 141 9.42 20.65 -1.11
N SER A 142 9.81 19.38 -1.25
CA SER A 142 10.45 18.84 -2.45
C SER A 142 10.17 17.35 -2.61
N ILE A 143 9.36 17.01 -3.60
CA ILE A 143 9.09 15.61 -3.94
C ILE A 143 10.39 14.88 -4.30
N TYR A 144 11.26 15.54 -5.09
CA TYR A 144 12.53 14.95 -5.54
C TYR A 144 13.47 14.63 -4.37
N ALA A 145 13.51 15.48 -3.34
CA ALA A 145 14.31 15.23 -2.14
C ALA A 145 13.76 14.07 -1.28
N SER A 146 12.51 13.66 -1.50
CA SER A 146 11.87 12.59 -0.75
C SER A 146 12.03 11.21 -1.40
N ILE A 147 12.26 11.13 -2.72
CA ILE A 147 12.25 9.89 -3.48
C ILE A 147 13.29 8.90 -2.95
N GLU A 148 14.57 9.28 -2.96
CA GLU A 148 15.64 8.35 -2.62
C GLU A 148 15.62 7.91 -1.15
N PRO A 149 15.37 8.78 -0.16
CA PRO A 149 15.20 8.36 1.21
C PRO A 149 14.07 7.35 1.43
N ILE A 150 12.92 7.54 0.76
CA ILE A 150 11.79 6.60 0.82
C ILE A 150 12.19 5.27 0.17
N ARG A 151 12.71 5.32 -1.09
CA ARG A 151 13.17 4.14 -1.83
C ARG A 151 14.18 3.32 -1.03
N ALA A 152 15.16 3.98 -0.41
CA ALA A 152 16.17 3.32 0.39
C ALA A 152 15.58 2.61 1.61
N LEU A 153 14.61 3.23 2.30
CA LEU A 153 13.96 2.62 3.47
C LEU A 153 13.10 1.41 3.07
N VAL A 154 12.33 1.52 1.99
CA VAL A 154 11.49 0.43 1.50
C VAL A 154 12.34 -0.74 1.02
N ARG A 155 13.43 -0.47 0.28
CA ARG A 155 14.41 -1.47 -0.14
C ARG A 155 15.06 -2.17 1.05
N GLU A 156 15.47 -1.43 2.06
CA GLU A 156 16.07 -1.98 3.29
C GLU A 156 15.16 -3.01 3.98
N VAL A 157 13.85 -2.74 4.03
CA VAL A 157 12.87 -3.69 4.57
C VAL A 157 12.79 -4.93 3.68
N ALA A 158 12.63 -4.75 2.36
CA ALA A 158 12.50 -5.85 1.41
C ALA A 158 13.75 -6.76 1.39
N GLU A 159 14.95 -6.19 1.53
CA GLU A 159 16.21 -6.94 1.62
C GLU A 159 16.30 -7.87 2.85
N THR A 160 15.52 -7.62 3.91
CA THR A 160 15.40 -8.55 5.05
C THR A 160 14.50 -9.76 4.77
N GLY A 161 13.77 -9.75 3.66
CA GLY A 161 12.74 -10.73 3.32
C GLY A 161 11.35 -10.40 3.88
N ALA A 162 11.22 -9.31 4.64
CA ALA A 162 9.92 -8.82 5.08
C ALA A 162 9.19 -8.10 3.94
N ILE A 163 7.87 -8.21 3.89
CA ILE A 163 7.02 -7.45 2.97
C ILE A 163 6.88 -6.03 3.50
N PRO A 164 7.37 -4.99 2.80
CA PRO A 164 7.09 -3.61 3.16
C PRO A 164 5.61 -3.30 2.88
N PHE A 165 4.91 -2.82 3.90
CA PHE A 165 3.55 -2.32 3.80
C PHE A 165 3.55 -0.81 4.08
N ILE A 166 3.46 0.00 3.04
CA ILE A 166 3.55 1.44 3.13
C ILE A 166 2.15 2.03 3.36
N VAL A 167 2.00 2.84 4.40
CA VAL A 167 0.79 3.64 4.64
C VAL A 167 1.16 5.09 4.34
N GLY A 168 0.60 5.62 3.29
CA GLY A 168 1.03 6.90 2.74
C GLY A 168 0.16 8.07 3.13
N GLY A 169 0.66 9.07 2.67
CA GLY A 169 0.62 10.26 1.91
C GLY A 169 -0.10 10.11 0.56
N ASP A 170 0.28 10.98 -0.34
CA ASP A 170 -0.27 11.00 -1.69
C ASP A 170 0.33 9.90 -2.59
N HIS A 171 -0.25 9.70 -3.78
CA HIS A 171 0.11 8.60 -4.68
C HIS A 171 1.47 8.79 -5.39
N SER A 172 2.17 9.92 -5.23
CA SER A 172 3.56 10.04 -5.67
C SER A 172 4.47 8.96 -5.07
N LEU A 173 4.07 8.41 -3.92
CA LEU A 173 4.77 7.33 -3.21
C LEU A 173 4.92 6.04 -4.03
N MET A 174 4.00 5.76 -4.96
CA MET A 174 4.12 4.59 -5.81
C MET A 174 5.47 4.53 -6.53
N TYR A 175 5.98 5.69 -6.98
CA TYR A 175 7.24 5.71 -7.72
C TYR A 175 8.43 5.19 -6.89
N PRO A 176 8.80 5.76 -5.74
CA PRO A 176 9.92 5.23 -4.95
C PRO A 176 9.67 3.82 -4.42
N ASN A 177 8.42 3.47 -4.10
CA ASN A 177 8.07 2.17 -3.52
C ASN A 177 8.24 1.03 -4.54
N VAL A 178 7.64 1.15 -5.73
CA VAL A 178 7.77 0.13 -6.78
C VAL A 178 9.20 0.08 -7.33
N ALA A 179 9.88 1.23 -7.44
CA ALA A 179 11.28 1.26 -7.81
C ALA A 179 12.18 0.50 -6.80
N ALA A 180 11.88 0.59 -5.49
CA ALA A 180 12.57 -0.19 -4.47
C ALA A 180 12.33 -1.71 -4.64
N MET A 181 11.11 -2.11 -5.01
CA MET A 181 10.83 -3.52 -5.32
C MET A 181 11.58 -4.00 -6.56
N ALA A 182 11.65 -3.15 -7.60
CA ALA A 182 12.45 -3.45 -8.79
C ALA A 182 13.95 -3.60 -8.50
N ASP A 183 14.48 -2.86 -7.53
CA ASP A 183 15.88 -3.02 -7.08
C ASP A 183 16.14 -4.40 -6.46
N VAL A 184 15.18 -4.93 -5.71
CA VAL A 184 15.33 -6.20 -4.97
C VAL A 184 14.97 -7.40 -5.83
N TYR A 185 13.88 -7.31 -6.59
CA TYR A 185 13.31 -8.44 -7.34
C TYR A 185 13.60 -8.42 -8.84
N GLY A 186 14.25 -7.38 -9.32
CA GLY A 186 14.63 -7.19 -10.73
C GLY A 186 13.72 -6.21 -11.48
N GLN A 187 14.33 -5.45 -12.38
CA GLN A 187 13.65 -4.43 -13.18
C GLN A 187 12.57 -5.06 -14.07
N GLY A 188 11.35 -4.54 -14.00
CA GLY A 188 10.21 -5.04 -14.76
C GLY A 188 9.69 -6.42 -14.33
N ASN A 189 10.24 -7.03 -13.27
CA ASN A 189 9.90 -8.38 -12.82
C ASN A 189 8.83 -8.40 -11.71
N VAL A 190 8.36 -7.24 -11.25
CA VAL A 190 7.28 -7.10 -10.28
C VAL A 190 6.02 -6.65 -11.01
N GLY A 191 4.97 -7.45 -10.98
CA GLY A 191 3.65 -7.04 -11.44
C GLY A 191 3.02 -6.06 -10.44
N VAL A 192 2.22 -5.14 -10.93
CA VAL A 192 1.51 -4.15 -10.11
C VAL A 192 0.01 -4.27 -10.35
N ILE A 193 -0.75 -4.46 -9.30
CA ILE A 193 -2.20 -4.22 -9.32
C ILE A 193 -2.48 -2.91 -8.62
N HIS A 194 -3.18 -2.02 -9.33
CA HIS A 194 -3.41 -0.63 -8.97
C HIS A 194 -4.91 -0.38 -8.84
N PHE A 195 -5.40 -0.26 -7.61
CA PHE A 195 -6.78 0.08 -7.30
C PHE A 195 -6.90 1.59 -7.12
N ASP A 196 -7.63 2.25 -8.03
CA ASP A 196 -7.68 3.71 -8.08
C ASP A 196 -8.89 4.20 -8.90
N ALA A 197 -9.43 5.36 -8.55
CA ALA A 197 -10.36 6.08 -9.40
C ALA A 197 -9.66 6.68 -10.63
N HIS A 198 -8.36 6.96 -10.52
CA HIS A 198 -7.55 7.65 -11.51
C HIS A 198 -6.58 6.70 -12.21
N TYR A 199 -5.97 7.14 -13.28
CA TYR A 199 -5.02 6.31 -14.06
C TYR A 199 -3.55 6.58 -13.69
N ASP A 200 -3.24 7.69 -13.05
CA ASP A 200 -1.95 8.15 -12.53
C ASP A 200 -0.74 7.99 -13.46
N ALA A 201 -1.04 8.02 -14.77
CA ALA A 201 -0.08 7.88 -15.84
C ALA A 201 0.03 9.15 -16.72
N THR A 202 -0.29 10.31 -16.14
CA THR A 202 -0.15 11.62 -16.79
C THR A 202 1.32 11.87 -17.16
N ASP A 203 1.55 12.49 -18.32
CA ASP A 203 2.91 12.82 -18.78
C ASP A 203 3.58 13.86 -17.88
N ALA A 204 2.88 14.97 -17.62
CA ALA A 204 3.33 16.00 -16.69
C ALA A 204 2.14 16.70 -16.06
N GLY A 205 2.23 17.00 -14.77
CA GLY A 205 1.25 17.79 -14.04
C GLY A 205 1.84 19.13 -13.57
N LEU A 206 1.23 20.26 -13.95
CA LEU A 206 1.66 21.61 -13.55
C LEU A 206 3.16 21.91 -13.82
N GLY A 207 3.72 21.34 -14.90
CA GLY A 207 5.13 21.49 -15.24
C GLY A 207 6.08 20.55 -14.50
N LEU A 208 5.57 19.61 -13.71
CA LEU A 208 6.34 18.59 -13.01
C LEU A 208 6.08 17.23 -13.66
N ASN A 209 7.13 16.47 -13.85
CA ASN A 209 7.06 15.12 -14.41
C ASN A 209 6.89 14.02 -13.35
N LEU A 210 6.93 14.38 -12.07
CA LEU A 210 6.52 13.53 -10.96
C LEU A 210 5.55 14.29 -10.05
N THR A 211 4.33 13.76 -9.96
CA THR A 211 3.24 14.23 -9.11
C THR A 211 2.44 13.01 -8.69
N HIS A 212 1.44 13.17 -7.84
CA HIS A 212 0.55 12.06 -7.48
C HIS A 212 -0.19 11.44 -8.68
N GLY A 213 -0.41 12.21 -9.77
CA GLY A 213 -1.03 11.72 -11.01
C GLY A 213 -0.06 11.20 -12.09
N ALA A 214 1.25 11.05 -11.80
CA ALA A 214 2.25 10.69 -12.81
C ALA A 214 3.19 9.51 -12.44
N PRO A 215 3.08 8.84 -11.29
CA PRO A 215 4.06 7.85 -10.87
C PRO A 215 4.10 6.64 -11.80
N VAL A 216 2.96 6.19 -12.29
CA VAL A 216 2.82 5.03 -13.17
C VAL A 216 3.63 5.20 -14.46
N ARG A 217 3.50 6.37 -15.11
CA ARG A 217 4.27 6.65 -16.33
C ARG A 217 5.78 6.60 -16.09
N ARG A 218 6.24 7.22 -15.00
CA ARG A 218 7.68 7.24 -14.67
C ARG A 218 8.23 5.85 -14.40
N LEU A 219 7.50 5.01 -13.68
CA LEU A 219 7.88 3.63 -13.41
C LEU A 219 8.10 2.82 -14.70
N ILE A 220 7.23 3.00 -15.67
CA ILE A 220 7.29 2.25 -16.94
C ILE A 220 8.36 2.81 -17.86
N GLU A 221 8.44 4.13 -18.03
CA GLU A 221 9.45 4.77 -18.86
C GLU A 221 10.88 4.49 -18.38
N GLN A 222 11.06 4.29 -17.08
CA GLN A 222 12.37 3.96 -16.49
C GLN A 222 12.61 2.46 -16.34
N GLY A 223 11.65 1.62 -16.74
CA GLY A 223 11.79 0.17 -16.74
C GLY A 223 11.64 -0.50 -15.37
N HIS A 224 11.20 0.24 -14.34
CA HIS A 224 10.94 -0.34 -13.01
C HIS A 224 9.74 -1.29 -13.03
N ALA A 225 8.73 -0.99 -13.84
CA ALA A 225 7.57 -1.84 -14.08
C ALA A 225 7.33 -2.02 -15.58
N SER A 226 6.69 -3.11 -15.98
CA SER A 226 6.21 -3.34 -17.34
C SER A 226 4.75 -2.95 -17.45
N GLY A 227 4.36 -2.20 -18.49
CA GLY A 227 2.95 -1.89 -18.71
C GLY A 227 2.08 -3.13 -18.84
N HIS A 228 2.59 -4.21 -19.44
CA HIS A 228 1.87 -5.48 -19.56
C HIS A 228 1.53 -6.12 -18.21
N ASN A 229 2.36 -5.90 -17.21
CA ASN A 229 2.18 -6.38 -15.84
C ASN A 229 1.60 -5.33 -14.90
N PHE A 230 1.06 -4.24 -15.48
CA PHE A 230 0.40 -3.17 -14.74
C PHE A 230 -1.11 -3.27 -14.95
N ILE A 231 -1.84 -3.60 -13.88
CA ILE A 231 -3.29 -3.84 -13.93
C ILE A 231 -3.98 -2.78 -13.11
N GLN A 232 -4.83 -1.98 -13.76
CA GLN A 232 -5.62 -0.93 -13.10
C GLN A 232 -7.06 -1.39 -12.88
N VAL A 233 -7.60 -1.13 -11.70
CA VAL A 233 -8.97 -1.50 -11.31
C VAL A 233 -9.67 -0.34 -10.64
N GLY A 234 -10.84 0.03 -11.16
CA GLY A 234 -11.70 1.04 -10.52
C GLY A 234 -11.71 2.40 -11.19
N THR A 235 -10.92 2.60 -12.24
CA THR A 235 -10.83 3.90 -12.94
C THR A 235 -12.19 4.37 -13.47
N ARG A 236 -12.45 5.68 -13.33
CA ARG A 236 -13.72 6.32 -13.69
C ARG A 236 -13.58 7.83 -13.88
N GLY A 237 -14.69 8.55 -14.02
CA GLY A 237 -14.70 10.00 -14.17
C GLY A 237 -14.33 10.48 -15.58
N TRP A 238 -13.53 11.54 -15.69
CA TRP A 238 -13.34 12.33 -16.90
C TRP A 238 -11.96 12.19 -17.54
N ALA A 239 -11.13 11.32 -17.02
CA ALA A 239 -9.77 11.02 -17.50
C ALA A 239 -9.64 9.52 -17.83
N PRO A 240 -8.60 9.09 -18.55
CA PRO A 240 -7.56 9.88 -19.23
C PRO A 240 -8.03 10.59 -20.51
N ASN A 241 -7.23 11.55 -20.99
CA ASN A 241 -7.39 12.09 -22.35
C ASN A 241 -6.95 11.06 -23.41
N ASP A 242 -7.25 11.33 -24.69
CA ASP A 242 -6.95 10.41 -25.79
C ASP A 242 -5.45 10.10 -25.96
N ALA A 243 -4.58 11.07 -25.67
CA ALA A 243 -3.13 10.88 -25.79
C ALA A 243 -2.59 9.96 -24.71
N ASP A 244 -2.99 10.18 -23.45
CA ASP A 244 -2.60 9.31 -22.32
C ASP A 244 -3.20 7.90 -22.47
N LEU A 245 -4.45 7.80 -22.90
CA LEU A 245 -5.07 6.51 -23.20
C LEU A 245 -4.35 5.76 -24.34
N GLY A 246 -3.89 6.50 -25.36
CA GLY A 246 -3.06 5.95 -26.44
C GLY A 246 -1.75 5.42 -25.89
N TRP A 247 -1.07 6.19 -25.06
CA TRP A 247 0.18 5.79 -24.41
C TRP A 247 0.01 4.52 -23.56
N MET A 248 -1.06 4.45 -22.76
CA MET A 248 -1.37 3.26 -21.95
C MET A 248 -1.54 2.01 -22.82
N ARG A 249 -2.31 2.11 -23.92
CA ARG A 249 -2.49 0.99 -24.88
C ARG A 249 -1.19 0.57 -25.54
N ASP A 250 -0.36 1.53 -25.97
CA ASP A 250 0.91 1.26 -26.61
C ASP A 250 1.91 0.56 -25.67
N HIS A 251 1.75 0.72 -24.36
CA HIS A 251 2.54 0.05 -23.32
C HIS A 251 1.89 -1.23 -22.76
N GLY A 252 0.73 -1.63 -23.30
CA GLY A 252 0.09 -2.89 -22.97
C GLY A 252 -0.64 -2.95 -21.66
N PHE A 253 -1.06 -1.82 -21.11
CA PHE A 253 -1.84 -1.76 -19.87
C PHE A 253 -3.09 -2.63 -19.91
N ARG A 254 -3.38 -3.25 -18.78
CA ARG A 254 -4.64 -3.92 -18.51
C ARG A 254 -5.43 -3.08 -17.52
N TYR A 255 -6.67 -2.73 -17.86
CA TYR A 255 -7.51 -1.93 -16.99
C TYR A 255 -8.95 -2.44 -16.97
N HIS A 256 -9.51 -2.46 -15.77
CA HIS A 256 -10.87 -2.84 -15.45
C HIS A 256 -11.57 -1.65 -14.80
N ASN A 257 -12.15 -0.80 -15.65
CA ASN A 257 -12.80 0.43 -15.19
C ASN A 257 -14.23 0.16 -14.66
N MET A 258 -14.79 1.13 -13.94
CA MET A 258 -16.14 0.98 -13.38
C MET A 258 -17.22 0.68 -14.43
N PRO A 259 -17.22 1.25 -15.66
CA PRO A 259 -18.12 0.81 -16.73
C PRO A 259 -18.04 -0.67 -17.09
N GLN A 260 -16.87 -1.31 -16.90
CA GLN A 260 -16.74 -2.77 -17.08
C GLN A 260 -17.36 -3.53 -15.90
N VAL A 261 -17.22 -3.01 -14.69
CA VAL A 261 -17.94 -3.55 -13.50
C VAL A 261 -19.44 -3.50 -13.71
N ASP A 262 -19.98 -2.37 -14.18
CA ASP A 262 -21.41 -2.22 -14.47
C ASP A 262 -21.88 -3.20 -15.57
N LYS A 263 -21.04 -3.45 -16.56
CA LYS A 263 -21.39 -4.29 -17.72
C LYS A 263 -21.26 -5.78 -17.47
N PHE A 264 -20.19 -6.21 -16.79
CA PHE A 264 -19.82 -7.62 -16.68
C PHE A 264 -20.01 -8.18 -15.27
N GLY A 265 -20.21 -7.30 -14.27
CA GLY A 265 -20.29 -7.65 -12.85
C GLY A 265 -18.93 -7.67 -12.17
N TRP A 266 -18.95 -7.42 -10.86
CA TRP A 266 -17.75 -7.35 -10.04
C TRP A 266 -17.00 -8.70 -9.97
N ASP A 267 -17.72 -9.81 -9.85
CA ASP A 267 -17.11 -11.14 -9.77
C ASP A 267 -16.26 -11.45 -10.99
N TRP A 268 -16.74 -11.09 -12.19
CA TRP A 268 -15.95 -11.24 -13.41
C TRP A 268 -14.69 -10.37 -13.41
N VAL A 269 -14.81 -9.10 -13.00
CA VAL A 269 -13.66 -8.18 -12.93
C VAL A 269 -12.65 -8.67 -11.91
N MET A 270 -13.12 -9.13 -10.75
CA MET A 270 -12.26 -9.66 -9.68
C MET A 270 -11.46 -10.88 -10.16
N GLU A 271 -12.14 -11.88 -10.75
CA GLU A 271 -11.46 -13.08 -11.28
C GLU A 271 -10.42 -12.72 -12.34
N ARG A 272 -10.82 -11.85 -13.26
CA ARG A 272 -9.93 -11.41 -14.34
C ARG A 272 -8.70 -10.66 -13.80
N SER A 273 -8.89 -9.77 -12.86
CA SER A 273 -7.80 -9.00 -12.24
C SER A 273 -6.82 -9.92 -11.48
N ILE A 274 -7.33 -10.92 -10.78
CA ILE A 274 -6.51 -11.89 -10.05
C ILE A 274 -5.73 -12.79 -11.03
N GLU A 275 -6.35 -13.24 -12.13
CA GLU A 275 -5.64 -13.98 -13.18
C GLU A 275 -4.45 -13.18 -13.74
N GLU A 276 -4.68 -11.91 -14.03
CA GLU A 276 -3.71 -11.03 -14.68
C GLU A 276 -2.62 -10.52 -13.71
N ALA A 277 -2.89 -10.53 -12.39
CA ALA A 277 -2.04 -9.89 -11.38
C ALA A 277 -0.59 -10.41 -11.31
N ALA A 278 -0.32 -11.61 -11.76
CA ALA A 278 1.02 -12.18 -11.81
C ALA A 278 1.31 -12.86 -13.15
N ASP A 279 0.65 -12.40 -14.23
CA ASP A 279 0.89 -12.93 -15.58
C ASP A 279 2.26 -12.45 -16.09
N GLY A 280 3.20 -13.40 -16.22
CA GLY A 280 4.57 -13.12 -16.67
C GLY A 280 5.53 -12.67 -15.55
N THR A 281 5.10 -12.68 -14.27
CA THR A 281 5.96 -12.39 -13.11
C THR A 281 5.62 -13.27 -11.91
N GLU A 282 6.62 -13.56 -11.07
CA GLU A 282 6.43 -14.31 -9.82
C GLU A 282 6.02 -13.40 -8.66
N TYR A 283 6.21 -12.09 -8.78
CA TYR A 283 6.08 -11.11 -7.71
C TYR A 283 4.95 -10.14 -7.98
N LEU A 284 4.21 -9.78 -6.92
CA LEU A 284 3.11 -8.83 -7.01
C LEU A 284 3.27 -7.70 -6.00
N TYR A 285 3.15 -6.47 -6.48
CA TYR A 285 2.96 -5.26 -5.70
C TYR A 285 1.48 -4.84 -5.74
N ILE A 286 0.90 -4.50 -4.60
CA ILE A 286 -0.48 -4.03 -4.51
C ILE A 286 -0.47 -2.55 -4.14
N SER A 287 -0.98 -1.69 -5.01
CA SER A 287 -1.20 -0.27 -4.75
C SER A 287 -2.70 -0.01 -4.59
N ILE A 288 -3.07 0.68 -3.51
CA ILE A 288 -4.45 1.00 -3.19
C ILE A 288 -4.55 2.49 -2.90
N ASP A 289 -5.16 3.22 -3.82
CA ASP A 289 -5.66 4.56 -3.55
C ASP A 289 -6.99 4.47 -2.80
N MET A 290 -7.14 5.26 -1.73
CA MET A 290 -8.40 5.26 -0.98
C MET A 290 -9.58 5.82 -1.77
N ASP A 291 -9.33 6.55 -2.85
CA ASP A 291 -10.39 7.07 -3.71
C ASP A 291 -10.96 6.04 -4.70
N VAL A 292 -10.38 4.82 -4.77
CA VAL A 292 -11.03 3.69 -5.46
C VAL A 292 -12.38 3.38 -4.84
N PHE A 293 -12.52 3.59 -3.52
CA PHE A 293 -13.80 3.48 -2.84
C PHE A 293 -14.73 4.64 -3.21
N ASP A 294 -16.04 4.35 -3.21
CA ASP A 294 -17.03 5.42 -3.31
C ASP A 294 -16.92 6.36 -2.10
N PRO A 295 -17.00 7.70 -2.30
CA PRO A 295 -16.93 8.68 -1.21
C PRO A 295 -17.99 8.51 -0.11
N ALA A 296 -19.04 7.74 -0.37
CA ALA A 296 -20.01 7.37 0.67
C ALA A 296 -19.40 6.48 1.77
N PHE A 297 -18.31 5.75 1.48
CA PHE A 297 -17.64 4.85 2.40
C PHE A 297 -16.28 5.39 2.87
N ALA A 298 -15.55 6.07 1.98
CA ALA A 298 -14.24 6.62 2.26
C ALA A 298 -14.12 8.08 1.77
N PRO A 299 -14.75 9.04 2.47
CA PRO A 299 -14.72 10.45 2.06
C PRO A 299 -13.37 11.13 2.30
N GLY A 300 -12.48 10.54 3.10
CA GLY A 300 -11.20 11.12 3.51
C GLY A 300 -10.08 10.88 2.51
N THR A 301 -10.21 11.44 1.32
CA THR A 301 -9.19 11.39 0.26
C THR A 301 -9.03 12.75 -0.42
N GLY A 302 -7.89 12.94 -1.12
CA GLY A 302 -7.54 14.20 -1.77
C GLY A 302 -8.36 14.50 -3.02
N SER A 303 -8.77 13.47 -3.77
CA SER A 303 -9.43 13.59 -5.08
C SER A 303 -10.61 12.62 -5.20
N PRO A 304 -11.65 12.76 -4.36
CA PRO A 304 -12.77 11.82 -4.33
C PRO A 304 -13.56 11.83 -5.63
N GLU A 305 -13.81 10.65 -6.20
CA GLU A 305 -14.60 10.47 -7.41
C GLU A 305 -15.82 9.57 -7.12
N PRO A 306 -17.06 10.00 -7.39
CA PRO A 306 -18.25 9.20 -7.17
C PRO A 306 -18.32 7.93 -8.04
N ASN A 307 -19.21 7.00 -7.67
CA ASN A 307 -19.44 5.73 -8.36
C ASN A 307 -18.25 4.77 -8.24
N GLY A 308 -17.65 4.72 -7.05
CA GLY A 308 -16.53 3.84 -6.73
C GLY A 308 -16.95 2.47 -6.20
N LEU A 309 -15.94 1.66 -5.88
CA LEU A 309 -16.14 0.36 -5.26
C LEU A 309 -16.59 0.51 -3.80
N THR A 310 -17.36 -0.47 -3.34
CA THR A 310 -17.73 -0.58 -1.93
C THR A 310 -16.71 -1.43 -1.16
N PRO A 311 -16.61 -1.30 0.16
CA PRO A 311 -15.82 -2.22 0.97
C PRO A 311 -16.22 -3.69 0.81
N ARG A 312 -17.50 -3.96 0.52
CA ARG A 312 -18.00 -5.31 0.26
C ARG A 312 -17.39 -5.94 -0.99
N GLU A 313 -17.12 -5.13 -2.01
CA GLU A 313 -16.46 -5.57 -3.25
C GLU A 313 -14.94 -5.69 -3.06
N MET A 314 -14.32 -4.70 -2.41
CA MET A 314 -12.85 -4.64 -2.26
C MET A 314 -12.27 -5.68 -1.29
N PHE A 315 -12.90 -5.94 -0.16
CA PHE A 315 -12.30 -6.79 0.87
C PHE A 315 -12.03 -8.24 0.39
N PRO A 316 -12.94 -8.89 -0.36
CA PRO A 316 -12.65 -10.22 -0.90
C PRO A 316 -11.46 -10.26 -1.86
N ILE A 317 -11.33 -9.30 -2.79
CA ILE A 317 -10.22 -9.30 -3.76
C ILE A 317 -8.88 -9.08 -3.05
N LEU A 318 -8.81 -8.16 -2.09
CA LEU A 318 -7.59 -7.88 -1.33
C LEU A 318 -7.11 -9.11 -0.56
N ARG A 319 -8.03 -9.82 0.11
CA ARG A 319 -7.72 -11.05 0.81
C ARG A 319 -7.28 -12.16 -0.14
N ARG A 320 -7.95 -12.31 -1.28
CA ARG A 320 -7.61 -13.29 -2.31
C ARG A 320 -6.23 -13.02 -2.93
N LEU A 321 -5.91 -11.77 -3.24
CA LEU A 321 -4.57 -11.41 -3.73
C LEU A 321 -3.48 -11.81 -2.74
N GLY A 322 -3.67 -11.55 -1.45
CA GLY A 322 -2.74 -11.99 -0.41
C GLY A 322 -2.61 -13.51 -0.30
N ALA A 323 -3.71 -14.25 -0.50
CA ALA A 323 -3.74 -15.71 -0.39
C ALA A 323 -3.23 -16.42 -1.65
N GLU A 324 -3.58 -15.92 -2.82
CA GLU A 324 -3.34 -16.61 -4.10
C GLU A 324 -2.03 -16.17 -4.78
N LYS A 325 -1.51 -14.96 -4.48
CA LYS A 325 -0.35 -14.38 -5.17
C LYS A 325 0.84 -14.19 -4.23
N ASN A 326 2.02 -14.12 -4.81
CA ASN A 326 3.26 -13.84 -4.07
C ASN A 326 3.43 -12.32 -3.91
N VAL A 327 2.76 -11.77 -2.91
CA VAL A 327 2.82 -10.33 -2.61
C VAL A 327 4.16 -10.00 -1.98
N VAL A 328 4.89 -9.06 -2.55
CA VAL A 328 6.21 -8.61 -2.10
C VAL A 328 6.23 -7.16 -1.61
N GLY A 329 5.16 -6.42 -1.82
CA GLY A 329 5.01 -5.05 -1.33
C GLY A 329 3.56 -4.60 -1.44
N VAL A 330 3.16 -3.70 -0.56
CA VAL A 330 1.82 -3.11 -0.52
C VAL A 330 1.92 -1.63 -0.20
N GLU A 331 1.09 -0.80 -0.81
CA GLU A 331 0.87 0.56 -0.35
C GLU A 331 -0.61 0.88 -0.25
N LEU A 332 -0.94 1.73 0.71
CA LEU A 332 -2.26 2.31 0.93
C LEU A 332 -2.09 3.82 1.03
N VAL A 333 -2.59 4.56 0.05
CA VAL A 333 -2.29 5.97 -0.16
C VAL A 333 -3.54 6.86 -0.25
N GLU A 334 -3.34 8.16 -0.37
CA GLU A 334 -4.36 9.22 -0.47
C GLU A 334 -5.31 9.30 0.74
N LEU A 335 -4.82 8.91 1.91
CA LEU A 335 -5.54 9.03 3.18
C LEU A 335 -5.49 10.47 3.69
N ASN A 336 -6.61 11.18 3.65
CA ASN A 336 -6.70 12.58 4.08
C ASN A 336 -7.65 12.78 5.28
N PRO A 337 -7.12 12.78 6.53
CA PRO A 337 -7.95 12.95 7.72
C PRO A 337 -8.56 14.35 7.87
N LEU A 338 -8.03 15.35 7.17
CA LEU A 338 -8.51 16.74 7.33
C LEU A 338 -9.89 16.96 6.68
N VAL A 339 -10.29 16.07 5.76
CA VAL A 339 -11.58 16.14 5.07
C VAL A 339 -12.58 15.07 5.53
N ASP A 340 -12.21 14.24 6.51
CA ASP A 340 -13.09 13.22 7.08
C ASP A 340 -13.21 13.33 8.60
N SER A 341 -14.16 14.11 9.06
CA SER A 341 -14.48 14.25 10.49
C SER A 341 -15.15 13.01 11.10
N THR A 342 -15.60 12.07 10.29
CA THR A 342 -16.34 10.86 10.72
C THR A 342 -15.42 9.72 11.11
N ARG A 343 -14.17 9.72 10.66
CA ARG A 343 -13.22 8.60 10.72
C ARG A 343 -13.63 7.38 9.87
N ALA A 344 -14.62 7.49 9.01
CA ALA A 344 -15.07 6.39 8.17
C ALA A 344 -13.91 5.83 7.33
N THR A 345 -13.12 6.72 6.73
CA THR A 345 -11.96 6.35 5.90
C THR A 345 -10.89 5.62 6.72
N ALA A 346 -10.60 6.07 7.94
CA ALA A 346 -9.64 5.39 8.83
C ALA A 346 -10.10 3.96 9.16
N ILE A 347 -11.39 3.75 9.38
CA ILE A 347 -11.96 2.44 9.67
C ILE A 347 -11.85 1.53 8.42
N VAL A 348 -12.20 2.04 7.24
CA VAL A 348 -12.06 1.29 5.98
C VAL A 348 -10.59 0.94 5.74
N ALA A 349 -9.66 1.89 5.90
CA ALA A 349 -8.23 1.68 5.74
C ALA A 349 -7.69 0.57 6.66
N ASN A 350 -8.06 0.58 7.94
CA ASN A 350 -7.66 -0.49 8.86
C ASN A 350 -8.23 -1.85 8.47
N ARG A 351 -9.43 -1.89 7.85
CA ARG A 351 -9.98 -3.16 7.34
C ARG A 351 -9.28 -3.61 6.07
N VAL A 352 -8.93 -2.71 5.16
CA VAL A 352 -8.08 -3.00 3.99
C VAL A 352 -6.77 -3.66 4.42
N ILE A 353 -6.08 -3.08 5.38
CA ILE A 353 -4.84 -3.63 5.94
C ILE A 353 -5.08 -5.04 6.48
N ARG A 354 -6.10 -5.24 7.31
CA ARG A 354 -6.41 -6.55 7.89
C ARG A 354 -6.80 -7.59 6.85
N GLU A 355 -7.51 -7.23 5.80
CA GLU A 355 -7.88 -8.17 4.73
C GLU A 355 -6.66 -8.67 3.95
N ILE A 356 -5.74 -7.78 3.60
CA ILE A 356 -4.49 -8.16 2.94
C ILE A 356 -3.64 -9.04 3.86
N LEU A 357 -3.45 -8.63 5.12
CA LEU A 357 -2.72 -9.43 6.11
C LEU A 357 -3.38 -10.79 6.35
N THR A 358 -4.72 -10.86 6.35
CA THR A 358 -5.45 -12.14 6.43
C THR A 358 -5.12 -13.04 5.24
N GLY A 359 -5.11 -12.49 4.03
CA GLY A 359 -4.71 -13.22 2.82
C GLY A 359 -3.28 -13.77 2.92
N ILE A 360 -2.32 -12.93 3.32
CA ILE A 360 -0.92 -13.35 3.52
C ILE A 360 -0.82 -14.47 4.58
N ALA A 361 -1.56 -14.34 5.68
CA ALA A 361 -1.62 -15.37 6.73
C ALA A 361 -2.28 -16.66 6.22
N MET A 362 -3.34 -16.57 5.42
CA MET A 362 -3.94 -17.72 4.74
C MET A 362 -2.93 -18.45 3.86
N ARG A 363 -2.19 -17.70 3.02
CA ARG A 363 -1.12 -18.27 2.17
C ARG A 363 -0.06 -19.01 3.01
N LYS A 364 0.40 -18.41 4.10
CA LYS A 364 1.34 -19.03 5.04
C LYS A 364 0.80 -20.36 5.60
N LYS A 365 -0.50 -20.46 5.81
CA LYS A 365 -1.19 -21.68 6.27
C LYS A 365 -1.51 -22.66 5.13
N GLY A 366 -1.19 -22.34 3.89
CA GLY A 366 -1.51 -23.16 2.71
C GLY A 366 -2.98 -23.07 2.29
N ILE A 367 -3.72 -22.06 2.73
CA ILE A 367 -5.12 -21.80 2.37
C ILE A 367 -5.14 -20.84 1.17
N THR A 368 -5.33 -21.39 -0.01
CA THR A 368 -5.34 -20.64 -1.29
C THR A 368 -6.65 -20.80 -2.06
N ASP A 369 -7.63 -21.51 -1.51
CA ASP A 369 -8.95 -21.67 -2.11
C ASP A 369 -9.69 -20.31 -2.11
N PRO A 370 -10.08 -19.78 -3.28
CA PRO A 370 -10.78 -18.49 -3.38
C PRO A 370 -12.13 -18.46 -2.66
N TYR A 371 -12.74 -19.62 -2.47
CA TYR A 371 -14.05 -19.78 -1.82
C TYR A 371 -13.94 -20.36 -0.41
N TYR A 372 -12.77 -20.31 0.19
CA TYR A 372 -12.54 -20.87 1.51
C TYR A 372 -13.42 -20.26 2.59
N PHE A 373 -14.13 -21.14 3.27
CA PHE A 373 -14.81 -20.87 4.54
C PHE A 373 -14.32 -21.85 5.58
N ALA A 374 -14.00 -21.36 6.76
CA ALA A 374 -13.63 -22.23 7.86
C ALA A 374 -14.87 -23.08 8.27
N PRO A 375 -14.72 -24.39 8.51
CA PRO A 375 -15.84 -25.25 8.95
C PRO A 375 -16.59 -24.68 10.15
N GLU A 376 -15.88 -24.13 11.11
CA GLU A 376 -16.42 -23.52 12.32
C GLU A 376 -17.25 -22.26 12.04
N ALA A 377 -17.00 -21.58 10.91
CA ALA A 377 -17.76 -20.40 10.51
C ALA A 377 -19.07 -20.76 9.80
N ILE A 378 -19.12 -21.94 9.15
CA ILE A 378 -20.31 -22.44 8.46
C ILE A 378 -21.25 -23.10 9.47
N ASP A 379 -20.70 -23.94 10.34
CA ASP A 379 -21.47 -24.78 11.26
C ASP A 379 -21.90 -24.05 12.52
N GLY A 380 -22.10 -22.77 12.55
CA GLY A 380 -22.52 -21.95 13.71
C GLY A 380 -23.38 -22.60 14.80
N GLY A 381 -23.31 -23.96 14.96
CA GLY A 381 -24.04 -24.79 15.89
C GLY A 381 -25.53 -24.94 15.56
N GLN A 382 -25.95 -24.56 14.37
CA GLN A 382 -27.37 -24.53 13.96
C GLN A 382 -27.76 -25.67 13.01
N GLY A 383 -26.83 -26.57 12.66
CA GLY A 383 -27.13 -27.73 11.80
C GLY A 383 -27.75 -27.38 10.46
N GLN A 384 -27.44 -26.23 9.92
CA GLN A 384 -27.96 -25.82 8.61
C GLN A 384 -27.02 -26.35 7.53
N ASP A 385 -27.57 -27.20 6.68
CA ASP A 385 -26.90 -27.56 5.43
C ASP A 385 -26.71 -26.30 4.60
N TRP A 386 -25.49 -25.84 4.49
CA TRP A 386 -25.15 -24.72 3.60
C TRP A 386 -25.33 -25.20 2.17
N PRO A 387 -26.11 -24.49 1.32
CA PRO A 387 -26.26 -24.92 -0.05
C PRO A 387 -24.90 -24.88 -0.76
N PRO A 388 -24.55 -25.94 -1.53
CA PRO A 388 -23.34 -25.91 -2.33
C PRO A 388 -23.40 -24.73 -3.31
N PRO A 389 -22.24 -24.13 -3.67
CA PRO A 389 -22.20 -23.10 -4.71
C PRO A 389 -22.81 -23.64 -6.00
N GLN A 390 -23.71 -22.83 -6.60
CA GLN A 390 -24.37 -23.16 -7.87
C GLN A 390 -23.41 -22.94 -9.03
#